data_2c45aaed067b659930da4b2f425d34bb
#
_entry.id   2c45aaed067b659930da4b2f425d34bb
#
_cell.length_a   1.000
_cell.length_b   1.000
_cell.length_c   1.000
_cell.angle_alpha   90.00
_cell.angle_beta   90.00
_cell.angle_gamma   90.00
#
_symmetry.space_group_name_H-M   'P 1'
#
loop_
_entity.id
_entity.type
_entity.pdbx_description
1 polymer ?
#
loop_
_entity_poly.entity_id
_entity_poly.type
_entity_poly.pdbx_seq_one_letter_code
_entity_poly.pdbx_strand_id
1 'polypeptide(L)'
;MVPSPTPKKILNLELIRELARKGNIVITCGGGGIPVFYDQDSNLRTADAVIDKDLASSVLASGVGADEFYILTDVSFIYKDFGLPTQEKLEFLDYQDTKKYLEFGTFAEGSMTPKIIAAMKFVENGGVKSIITEASRLEDKSYGSKITMHYES
;
A
#
# COMPACT_ATOMS: atom_id res chain seq x y z
N MET A 1 -5.76 8.43 -22.56
CA MET A 1 -5.28 7.58 -21.45
C MET A 1 -4.18 8.38 -20.76
N VAL A 2 -4.25 8.54 -19.43
CA VAL A 2 -3.27 9.30 -18.65
C VAL A 2 -2.31 8.29 -18.00
N PRO A 3 -0.97 8.52 -18.01
CA PRO A 3 -0.02 7.61 -17.38
C PRO A 3 -0.18 7.56 -15.86
N SER A 4 0.12 6.39 -15.26
CA SER A 4 0.13 6.19 -13.82
C SER A 4 1.53 5.74 -13.35
N PRO A 5 2.49 6.67 -13.23
CA PRO A 5 3.84 6.32 -12.83
C PRO A 5 3.90 5.94 -11.34
N THR A 6 4.88 5.10 -11.00
CA THR A 6 5.14 4.74 -9.60
C THR A 6 5.71 5.95 -8.84
N PRO A 7 5.10 6.35 -7.71
CA PRO A 7 5.61 7.43 -6.88
C PRO A 7 6.94 7.02 -6.24
N LYS A 8 7.87 7.97 -6.16
CA LYS A 8 9.21 7.75 -5.58
C LYS A 8 9.40 8.46 -4.24
N LYS A 9 8.75 9.61 -4.06
CA LYS A 9 8.96 10.47 -2.90
C LYS A 9 7.74 11.35 -2.63
N ILE A 10 7.48 11.61 -1.36
CA ILE A 10 6.52 12.61 -0.88
C ILE A 10 7.31 13.87 -0.51
N LEU A 11 7.01 15.00 -1.15
CA LEU A 11 7.80 16.23 -0.95
C LEU A 11 7.70 16.79 0.47
N ASN A 12 6.51 16.73 1.09
CA ASN A 12 6.27 17.27 2.44
C ASN A 12 6.48 16.23 3.55
N LEU A 13 7.25 15.17 3.28
CA LEU A 13 7.41 14.02 4.17
C LEU A 13 7.89 14.41 5.58
N GLU A 14 8.90 15.29 5.68
CA GLU A 14 9.47 15.67 6.97
C GLU A 14 8.46 16.42 7.85
N LEU A 15 7.68 17.33 7.27
CA LEU A 15 6.62 18.02 7.98
C LEU A 15 5.55 17.05 8.49
N ILE A 16 5.11 16.10 7.63
CA ILE A 16 4.12 15.09 7.99
C ILE A 16 4.65 14.23 9.15
N ARG A 17 5.90 13.77 9.06
CA ARG A 17 6.57 12.98 10.09
C ARG A 17 6.64 13.73 11.42
N GLU A 18 7.02 15.00 11.40
CA GLU A 18 7.11 15.84 12.61
C GLU A 18 5.74 16.01 13.27
N LEU A 19 4.70 16.31 12.49
CA LEU A 19 3.34 16.45 13.00
C LEU A 19 2.83 15.15 13.62
N ALA A 20 3.01 14.01 12.95
CA ALA A 20 2.61 12.71 13.46
C ALA A 20 3.33 12.36 14.77
N ARG A 21 4.64 12.60 14.85
CA ARG A 21 5.42 12.36 16.09
C ARG A 21 5.01 13.25 17.27
N LYS A 22 4.42 14.41 16.99
CA LYS A 22 3.83 15.29 18.02
C LYS A 22 2.42 14.85 18.44
N GLY A 23 1.92 13.71 17.96
CA GLY A 23 0.62 13.15 18.30
C GLY A 23 -0.55 13.73 17.49
N ASN A 24 -0.29 14.45 16.40
CA ASN A 24 -1.34 14.94 15.54
C ASN A 24 -1.84 13.86 14.58
N ILE A 25 -3.15 13.87 14.31
CA ILE A 25 -3.74 13.11 13.20
C ILE A 25 -3.52 13.91 11.92
N VAL A 26 -2.81 13.30 10.95
CA VAL A 26 -2.46 13.96 9.69
C VAL A 26 -3.20 13.31 8.54
N ILE A 27 -4.04 14.09 7.84
CA ILE A 27 -4.71 13.64 6.61
C ILE A 27 -3.87 14.11 5.42
N THR A 28 -3.38 13.17 4.64
CA THR A 28 -2.45 13.45 3.53
C THR A 28 -2.57 12.40 2.42
N CYS A 29 -1.87 12.59 1.31
CA CYS A 29 -1.91 11.80 0.07
C CYS A 29 -3.26 11.81 -0.67
N GLY A 30 -4.41 11.94 -0.04
CA GLY A 30 -5.73 11.99 -0.68
C GLY A 30 -5.92 10.88 -1.73
N GLY A 31 -6.18 11.25 -2.97
CA GLY A 31 -6.33 10.33 -4.10
C GLY A 31 -5.00 9.89 -4.77
N GLY A 32 -3.83 10.18 -4.16
CA GLY A 32 -2.50 9.86 -4.69
C GLY A 32 -1.55 11.07 -4.69
N GLY A 33 -2.08 12.27 -4.49
CA GLY A 33 -1.32 13.53 -4.49
C GLY A 33 -1.17 14.15 -5.88
N ILE A 34 -0.57 15.34 -5.93
CA ILE A 34 -0.28 16.05 -7.17
C ILE A 34 1.04 15.50 -7.73
N PRO A 35 1.04 14.90 -8.94
CA PRO A 35 2.25 14.37 -9.54
C PRO A 35 3.17 15.49 -9.99
N VAL A 36 4.41 15.43 -9.54
CA VAL A 36 5.46 16.39 -9.89
C VAL A 36 6.77 15.67 -10.18
N PHE A 37 7.64 16.31 -10.93
CA PHE A 37 8.99 15.83 -11.22
C PHE A 37 9.97 17.01 -11.29
N TYR A 38 11.26 16.72 -11.16
CA TYR A 38 12.31 17.71 -11.41
C TYR A 38 12.75 17.62 -12.87
N ASP A 39 12.75 18.76 -13.57
CA ASP A 39 13.29 18.87 -14.92
C ASP A 39 14.84 18.83 -14.91
N GLN A 40 15.45 18.95 -16.11
CA GLN A 40 16.90 18.90 -16.27
C GLN A 40 17.63 20.05 -15.53
N ASP A 41 16.94 21.17 -15.31
CA ASP A 41 17.46 22.33 -14.58
C ASP A 41 17.11 22.27 -13.08
N SER A 42 16.64 21.12 -12.58
CA SER A 42 16.21 20.92 -11.18
C SER A 42 14.99 21.77 -10.74
N ASN A 43 14.21 22.28 -11.68
CA ASN A 43 12.95 22.96 -11.35
C ASN A 43 11.82 21.94 -11.15
N LEU A 44 10.98 22.20 -10.16
CA LEU A 44 9.80 21.38 -9.91
C LEU A 44 8.72 21.69 -10.95
N ARG A 45 8.24 20.65 -11.65
CA ARG A 45 7.20 20.71 -12.67
C ARG A 45 6.06 19.77 -12.33
N THR A 46 4.86 20.12 -12.75
CA THR A 46 3.70 19.21 -12.70
C THR A 46 3.75 18.22 -13.85
N ALA A 47 3.26 17.00 -13.62
CA ALA A 47 3.11 15.97 -14.63
C ALA A 47 1.63 15.72 -14.93
N ASP A 48 1.29 15.53 -16.20
CA ASP A 48 -0.05 15.06 -16.61
C ASP A 48 -0.14 13.54 -16.36
N ALA A 49 -0.36 13.18 -15.10
CA ALA A 49 -0.35 11.81 -14.62
C ALA A 49 -1.37 11.63 -13.50
N VAL A 50 -1.73 10.38 -13.21
CA VAL A 50 -2.52 10.01 -12.03
C VAL A 50 -1.68 9.04 -11.20
N ILE A 51 -1.42 9.40 -9.95
CA ILE A 51 -0.68 8.52 -9.02
C ILE A 51 -1.68 7.61 -8.32
N ASP A 52 -1.36 6.30 -8.29
CA ASP A 52 -2.14 5.36 -7.49
C ASP A 52 -2.02 5.70 -6.00
N LYS A 53 -3.18 5.82 -5.33
CA LYS A 53 -3.26 6.23 -3.92
C LYS A 53 -2.64 5.22 -2.96
N ASP A 54 -2.76 3.92 -3.25
CA ASP A 54 -2.26 2.85 -2.38
C ASP A 54 -0.72 2.84 -2.44
N LEU A 55 -0.14 3.03 -3.65
CA LEU A 55 1.30 3.17 -3.83
C LEU A 55 1.85 4.46 -3.19
N ALA A 56 1.16 5.60 -3.33
CA ALA A 56 1.58 6.85 -2.69
C ALA A 56 1.56 6.72 -1.16
N SER A 57 0.50 6.10 -0.62
CA SER A 57 0.36 5.85 0.81
C SER A 57 1.43 4.90 1.36
N SER A 58 1.84 3.89 0.58
CA SER A 58 2.96 3.00 0.94
C SER A 58 4.28 3.77 1.05
N VAL A 59 4.58 4.66 0.08
CA VAL A 59 5.77 5.52 0.13
C VAL A 59 5.72 6.46 1.35
N LEU A 60 4.55 7.02 1.65
CA LEU A 60 4.35 7.85 2.83
C LEU A 60 4.56 7.06 4.13
N ALA A 61 3.89 5.92 4.29
CA ALA A 61 3.96 5.09 5.49
C ALA A 61 5.39 4.65 5.79
N SER A 62 6.12 4.18 4.77
CA SER A 62 7.55 3.86 4.89
C SER A 62 8.37 5.11 5.25
N GLY A 63 8.09 6.23 4.60
CA GLY A 63 8.82 7.48 4.80
C GLY A 63 8.65 8.08 6.20
N VAL A 64 7.47 8.00 6.82
CA VAL A 64 7.26 8.48 8.19
C VAL A 64 7.75 7.47 9.25
N GLY A 65 8.08 6.24 8.85
CA GLY A 65 8.49 5.17 9.74
C GLY A 65 7.30 4.58 10.51
N ALA A 66 6.18 4.35 9.82
CA ALA A 66 5.03 3.68 10.41
C ALA A 66 5.34 2.21 10.70
N ASP A 67 4.81 1.68 11.80
CA ASP A 67 4.94 0.26 12.15
C ASP A 67 3.96 -0.60 11.34
N GLU A 68 2.75 -0.08 11.13
CA GLU A 68 1.65 -0.78 10.44
C GLU A 68 1.07 0.07 9.31
N PHE A 69 0.67 -0.59 8.23
CA PHE A 69 0.01 0.04 7.09
C PHE A 69 -1.32 -0.65 6.80
N TYR A 70 -2.42 0.06 7.00
CA TYR A 70 -3.77 -0.45 6.74
C TYR A 70 -4.28 0.03 5.40
N ILE A 71 -4.72 -0.91 4.55
CA ILE A 71 -5.39 -0.63 3.29
C ILE A 71 -6.84 -1.08 3.42
N LEU A 72 -7.75 -0.11 3.38
CA LEU A 72 -9.18 -0.38 3.51
C LEU A 72 -9.80 -0.65 2.14
N THR A 73 -10.60 -1.68 2.06
CA THR A 73 -11.28 -2.13 0.84
C THR A 73 -12.68 -2.63 1.19
N ASP A 74 -13.45 -3.03 0.19
CA ASP A 74 -14.80 -3.60 0.28
C ASP A 74 -14.82 -5.12 0.45
N VAL A 75 -13.64 -5.76 0.45
CA VAL A 75 -13.50 -7.20 0.68
C VAL A 75 -12.72 -7.45 1.97
N SER A 76 -13.12 -8.51 2.67
CA SER A 76 -12.60 -8.84 4.00
C SER A 76 -11.14 -9.30 3.99
N PHE A 77 -10.75 -10.03 2.95
CA PHE A 77 -9.45 -10.70 2.84
C PHE A 77 -8.94 -10.70 1.41
N ILE A 78 -7.67 -10.98 1.25
CA ILE A 78 -7.10 -11.42 -0.02
C ILE A 78 -7.52 -12.87 -0.25
N TYR A 79 -7.92 -13.19 -1.46
CA TYR A 79 -8.28 -14.55 -1.86
C TYR A 79 -7.41 -15.01 -3.01
N LYS A 80 -6.97 -16.25 -2.92
CA LYS A 80 -6.50 -17.01 -4.06
C LYS A 80 -7.72 -17.46 -4.86
N ASP A 81 -7.63 -17.48 -6.19
CA ASP A 81 -8.68 -17.95 -7.09
C ASP A 81 -10.06 -17.31 -6.81
N PHE A 82 -10.09 -16.01 -6.56
CA PHE A 82 -11.31 -15.28 -6.21
C PHE A 82 -12.45 -15.52 -7.23
N GLY A 83 -13.62 -15.91 -6.72
CA GLY A 83 -14.81 -16.20 -7.54
C GLY A 83 -14.81 -17.58 -8.19
N LEU A 84 -13.81 -18.41 -7.96
CA LEU A 84 -13.75 -19.80 -8.45
C LEU A 84 -14.11 -20.79 -7.33
N PRO A 85 -14.51 -22.04 -7.67
CA PRO A 85 -14.75 -23.11 -6.68
C PRO A 85 -13.54 -23.43 -5.80
N THR A 86 -12.34 -23.09 -6.26
CA THR A 86 -11.05 -23.27 -5.56
C THR A 86 -10.65 -22.06 -4.73
N GLN A 87 -11.57 -21.08 -4.55
CA GLN A 87 -11.29 -19.87 -3.77
C GLN A 87 -10.83 -20.22 -2.35
N GLU A 88 -9.69 -19.66 -1.98
CA GLU A 88 -9.07 -19.84 -0.67
C GLU A 88 -8.80 -18.48 -0.04
N LYS A 89 -9.18 -18.32 1.24
CA LYS A 89 -8.89 -17.12 2.02
C LYS A 89 -7.44 -17.13 2.51
N LEU A 90 -6.73 -16.04 2.26
CA LEU A 90 -5.34 -15.85 2.70
C LEU A 90 -5.30 -14.85 3.86
N GLU A 91 -5.21 -15.35 5.09
CA GLU A 91 -5.14 -14.49 6.30
C GLU A 91 -3.72 -13.99 6.57
N PHE A 92 -2.73 -14.84 6.33
CA PHE A 92 -1.32 -14.55 6.56
C PHE A 92 -0.51 -14.86 5.31
N LEU A 93 0.29 -13.90 4.91
CA LEU A 93 1.17 -14.02 3.75
C LEU A 93 2.56 -13.49 4.13
N ASP A 94 3.59 -14.26 3.80
CA ASP A 94 4.92 -13.69 3.77
C ASP A 94 5.21 -13.01 2.42
N TYR A 95 6.24 -12.17 2.41
CA TYR A 95 6.64 -11.42 1.23
C TYR A 95 6.98 -12.35 0.04
N GLN A 96 7.68 -13.46 0.28
CA GLN A 96 8.16 -14.34 -0.78
C GLN A 96 7.00 -15.10 -1.44
N ASP A 97 6.06 -15.61 -0.66
CA ASP A 97 4.90 -16.30 -1.19
C ASP A 97 3.93 -15.34 -1.88
N THR A 98 3.75 -14.14 -1.32
CA THR A 98 2.95 -13.10 -1.98
C THR A 98 3.54 -12.71 -3.35
N LYS A 99 4.86 -12.62 -3.44
CA LYS A 99 5.56 -12.36 -4.70
C LYS A 99 5.33 -13.46 -5.73
N LYS A 100 5.45 -14.72 -5.34
CA LYS A 100 5.13 -15.88 -6.21
C LYS A 100 3.69 -15.82 -6.70
N TYR A 101 2.73 -15.56 -5.80
CA TYR A 101 1.31 -15.45 -6.18
C TYR A 101 1.06 -14.34 -7.19
N LEU A 102 1.73 -13.19 -7.07
CA LEU A 102 1.67 -12.12 -8.08
C LEU A 102 2.25 -12.55 -9.42
N GLU A 103 3.41 -13.21 -9.42
CA GLU A 103 4.08 -13.69 -10.64
C GLU A 103 3.25 -14.75 -11.38
N PHE A 104 2.53 -15.60 -10.66
CA PHE A 104 1.65 -16.64 -11.24
C PHE A 104 0.25 -16.11 -11.58
N GLY A 105 -0.06 -14.83 -11.35
CA GLY A 105 -1.39 -14.28 -11.62
C GLY A 105 -2.50 -14.90 -10.76
N THR A 106 -2.16 -15.36 -9.54
CA THR A 106 -3.09 -16.04 -8.62
C THR A 106 -4.19 -15.10 -8.12
N PHE A 107 -3.92 -13.81 -8.07
CA PHE A 107 -4.90 -12.80 -7.64
C PHE A 107 -5.74 -12.34 -8.83
N ALA A 108 -7.04 -12.12 -8.58
CA ALA A 108 -7.92 -11.56 -9.61
C ALA A 108 -7.38 -10.22 -10.13
N GLU A 109 -7.43 -10.03 -11.45
CA GLU A 109 -7.13 -8.75 -12.07
C GLU A 109 -8.10 -7.68 -11.55
N GLY A 110 -7.58 -6.48 -11.27
CA GLY A 110 -8.40 -5.34 -10.82
C GLY A 110 -7.77 -4.52 -9.70
N SER A 111 -8.61 -4.01 -8.82
CA SER A 111 -8.20 -3.09 -7.74
C SER A 111 -7.37 -3.74 -6.62
N MET A 112 -7.38 -5.07 -6.50
CA MET A 112 -6.66 -5.76 -5.42
C MET A 112 -5.15 -5.83 -5.67
N THR A 113 -4.72 -6.08 -6.89
CA THR A 113 -3.29 -6.19 -7.25
C THR A 113 -2.48 -4.95 -6.84
N PRO A 114 -2.89 -3.69 -7.13
CA PRO A 114 -2.18 -2.50 -6.65
C PRO A 114 -2.08 -2.42 -5.12
N LYS A 115 -3.11 -2.86 -4.38
CA LYS A 115 -3.12 -2.89 -2.92
C LYS A 115 -2.10 -3.86 -2.37
N ILE A 116 -2.05 -5.07 -2.93
CA ILE A 116 -1.06 -6.09 -2.56
C ILE A 116 0.36 -5.57 -2.84
N ILE A 117 0.60 -4.96 -4.00
CA ILE A 117 1.90 -4.37 -4.33
C ILE A 117 2.28 -3.26 -3.35
N ALA A 118 1.34 -2.38 -2.98
CA ALA A 118 1.57 -1.32 -2.01
C ALA A 118 1.90 -1.88 -0.62
N ALA A 119 1.16 -2.91 -0.19
CA ALA A 119 1.40 -3.62 1.06
C ALA A 119 2.78 -4.29 1.11
N MET A 120 3.17 -4.97 0.04
CA MET A 120 4.49 -5.60 -0.09
C MET A 120 5.62 -4.58 -0.05
N LYS A 121 5.49 -3.46 -0.78
CA LYS A 121 6.50 -2.39 -0.78
C LYS A 121 6.69 -1.78 0.61
N PHE A 122 5.63 -1.67 1.40
CA PHE A 122 5.72 -1.17 2.76
C PHE A 122 6.59 -2.09 3.64
N VAL A 123 6.33 -3.40 3.64
CA VAL A 123 7.11 -4.35 4.45
C VAL A 123 8.54 -4.51 3.92
N GLU A 124 8.74 -4.46 2.60
CA GLU A 124 10.07 -4.46 1.97
C GLU A 124 10.92 -3.26 2.41
N ASN A 125 10.28 -2.10 2.65
CA ASN A 125 10.94 -0.89 3.13
C ASN A 125 11.01 -0.78 4.67
N GLY A 126 10.86 -1.89 5.39
CA GLY A 126 11.10 -1.98 6.84
C GLY A 126 9.84 -1.81 7.70
N GLY A 127 8.65 -1.71 7.13
CA GLY A 127 7.40 -1.77 7.88
C GLY A 127 7.21 -3.14 8.54
N VAL A 128 6.63 -3.17 9.74
CA VAL A 128 6.45 -4.43 10.49
C VAL A 128 5.43 -5.33 9.80
N LYS A 129 4.26 -4.78 9.47
CA LYS A 129 3.20 -5.50 8.76
C LYS A 129 2.28 -4.55 8.00
N SER A 130 1.71 -5.05 6.91
CA SER A 130 0.63 -4.40 6.20
C SER A 130 -0.65 -5.22 6.30
N ILE A 131 -1.80 -4.57 6.45
CA ILE A 131 -3.09 -5.20 6.66
C ILE A 131 -4.07 -4.72 5.60
N ILE A 132 -4.69 -5.65 4.86
CA ILE A 132 -5.78 -5.37 3.92
C ILE A 132 -7.06 -5.87 4.56
N THR A 133 -8.03 -4.95 4.80
CA THR A 133 -9.25 -5.25 5.55
C THR A 133 -10.41 -4.34 5.16
N GLU A 134 -11.61 -4.65 5.65
CA GLU A 134 -12.78 -3.79 5.53
C GLU A 134 -12.73 -2.64 6.53
N ALA A 135 -13.23 -1.46 6.14
CA ALA A 135 -13.34 -0.31 7.04
C ALA A 135 -14.20 -0.60 8.29
N SER A 136 -15.26 -1.40 8.13
CA SER A 136 -16.16 -1.82 9.21
C SER A 136 -15.48 -2.71 10.27
N ARG A 137 -14.31 -3.27 9.95
CA ARG A 137 -13.55 -4.19 10.82
C ARG A 137 -12.21 -3.62 11.30
N LEU A 138 -11.96 -2.33 11.10
CA LEU A 138 -10.69 -1.70 11.45
C LEU A 138 -10.32 -1.82 12.94
N GLU A 139 -11.31 -1.89 13.82
CA GLU A 139 -11.09 -2.05 15.26
C GLU A 139 -10.63 -3.48 15.64
N ASP A 140 -10.99 -4.47 14.83
CA ASP A 140 -10.59 -5.87 15.04
C ASP A 140 -9.20 -6.12 14.46
N LYS A 141 -8.16 -6.00 15.28
CA LYS A 141 -6.76 -6.19 14.90
C LYS A 141 -6.43 -7.62 14.43
N SER A 142 -7.30 -8.59 14.69
CA SER A 142 -7.15 -9.97 14.23
C SER A 142 -7.68 -10.18 12.81
N TYR A 143 -8.56 -9.27 12.33
CA TYR A 143 -9.27 -9.39 11.06
C TYR A 143 -8.47 -8.84 9.86
N GLY A 144 -8.68 -9.42 8.68
CA GLY A 144 -8.03 -9.01 7.44
C GLY A 144 -6.79 -9.85 7.08
N SER A 145 -6.30 -9.64 5.87
CA SER A 145 -5.08 -10.27 5.37
C SER A 145 -3.86 -9.49 5.79
N LYS A 146 -2.89 -10.17 6.39
CA LYS A 146 -1.65 -9.60 6.91
C LYS A 146 -0.49 -10.02 6.05
N ILE A 147 0.30 -9.05 5.58
CA ILE A 147 1.54 -9.27 4.83
C ILE A 147 2.71 -8.83 5.70
N THR A 148 3.70 -9.70 5.86
CA THR A 148 4.94 -9.46 6.61
C THR A 148 6.16 -9.90 5.80
N MET A 149 7.36 -9.48 6.20
CA MET A 149 8.59 -9.94 5.54
C MET A 149 8.83 -11.44 5.78
N HIS A 150 8.57 -11.91 6.99
CA HIS A 150 8.66 -13.32 7.39
C HIS A 150 7.47 -13.64 8.28
N TYR A 151 6.79 -14.71 7.98
CA TYR A 151 5.75 -15.23 8.86
C TYR A 151 6.38 -16.25 9.79
N GLU A 152 6.47 -15.92 11.07
CA GLU A 152 6.79 -16.88 12.12
C GLU A 152 5.50 -17.59 12.53
N SER A 153 5.40 -18.87 12.16
CA SER A 153 4.26 -19.77 12.46
C SER A 153 4.20 -20.12 13.93
#